data_25a473e626ce2f52494c5f56d33f954d
#
_entry.id   25a473e626ce2f52494c5f56d33f954d
#
_cell.length_a   1.000
_cell.length_b   1.000
_cell.length_c   1.000
_cell.angle_alpha   90.00
_cell.angle_beta   90.00
_cell.angle_gamma   90.00
#
_symmetry.space_group_name_H-M   'P 1'
#
loop_
_entity.id
_entity.type
_entity.pdbx_description
1 polymer ?
#
loop_
_entity_poly.entity_id
_entity_poly.type
_entity_poly.pdbx_seq_one_letter_code
_entity_poly.pdbx_strand_id
1 'polypeptide(L)'
;MNLVRTYSLVRTDSEMAQNSWFWNGIGPNFVTGILLSLVNVLNYIDRYTPSSLISDLKSSFQFQEQWKAGFLQTTQFLALTIIPPVIGVMGDRVSRKILVICSLGFWTCSVLMSSFATSYWSFLGFQTMVGFGEAGFTTIAPTLFPDLFQGKYLTLWLAAFYFAIPVGNGLGYIGASSIRNSVSKVETSDESWRWAIRFTCIPAGILAIILIFCMKDPLRGTTRNDINYETKKRKIIKSVGKSFIADLKTIFSIKTYVLALFGMICMYFMTGALAWWGPTFMKEGCNNLRLTANASFEKWVCGVCDNETKEFYGNIDIYFGGTMLLAGILGISIGTLLSAFLRPKYPFIDPLIIGGGMFVAGFLLYGAFKSAASSITSALMFTFIGTTFACLNWAVVVDMSLYVVPAAIRSTATGVQTAIAHGFGDAGSPYVVGLIADMLRQDFKPRNTTSSHVNTELTCSEDVDEAIAEFSSIQGALWITVVMTFLSALIFMFIAKFVVADRKKASGNDLVEANSSGVTSITDD
;
A
#
# COMPACT_ATOMS: atom_id res chain seq x y z
N MET A 1 13.12 -35.48 42.46
CA MET A 1 13.96 -34.28 42.64
C MET A 1 14.92 -34.00 41.46
N ASN A 2 15.26 -34.99 40.62
CA ASN A 2 16.19 -34.80 39.48
C ASN A 2 15.52 -34.30 38.16
N LEU A 3 14.23 -34.56 37.95
CA LEU A 3 13.51 -34.12 36.73
C LEU A 3 13.23 -32.62 36.68
N VAL A 4 12.94 -31.99 37.82
CA VAL A 4 12.69 -30.52 37.91
C VAL A 4 13.97 -29.72 37.66
N ARG A 5 15.13 -30.28 38.06
CA ARG A 5 16.43 -29.63 37.80
C ARG A 5 16.85 -29.69 36.33
N THR A 6 16.47 -30.75 35.62
CA THR A 6 16.75 -30.89 34.18
C THR A 6 15.87 -29.94 33.35
N TYR A 7 14.61 -29.75 33.73
CA TYR A 7 13.70 -28.80 33.04
C TYR A 7 14.10 -27.34 33.26
N SER A 8 14.61 -26.98 34.45
CA SER A 8 15.09 -25.62 34.71
C SER A 8 16.39 -25.31 33.96
N LEU A 9 17.28 -26.28 33.79
CA LEU A 9 18.53 -26.12 33.04
C LEU A 9 18.27 -26.00 31.53
N VAL A 10 17.35 -26.79 30.96
CA VAL A 10 16.97 -26.70 29.53
C VAL A 10 16.29 -25.38 29.22
N ARG A 11 15.53 -24.81 30.17
CA ARG A 11 14.87 -23.50 29.98
C ARG A 11 15.87 -22.35 30.06
N THR A 12 16.85 -22.41 30.95
CA THR A 12 17.93 -21.41 31.04
C THR A 12 18.90 -21.47 29.87
N ASP A 13 19.20 -22.65 29.37
CA ASP A 13 20.08 -22.82 28.20
C ASP A 13 19.41 -22.31 26.91
N SER A 14 18.10 -22.51 26.76
CA SER A 14 17.34 -21.96 25.63
C SER A 14 17.18 -20.44 25.70
N GLU A 15 17.02 -19.87 26.91
CA GLU A 15 16.97 -18.41 27.11
C GLU A 15 18.34 -17.76 27.00
N MET A 16 19.41 -18.41 27.46
CA MET A 16 20.78 -17.92 27.26
C MET A 16 21.23 -18.05 25.80
N ALA A 17 20.87 -19.13 25.10
CA ALA A 17 21.09 -19.22 23.65
C ALA A 17 20.33 -18.17 22.86
N GLN A 18 19.09 -17.81 23.25
CA GLN A 18 18.35 -16.71 22.65
C GLN A 18 19.01 -15.35 22.87
N ASN A 19 19.62 -15.10 24.03
CA ASN A 19 20.30 -13.85 24.31
C ASN A 19 21.71 -13.76 23.70
N SER A 20 22.39 -14.87 23.49
CA SER A 20 23.71 -14.88 22.84
C SER A 20 23.67 -14.54 21.35
N TRP A 21 22.52 -14.71 20.69
CA TRP A 21 22.34 -14.37 19.29
C TRP A 21 22.36 -12.86 19.01
N PHE A 22 21.98 -12.06 19.98
CA PHE A 22 21.97 -10.61 19.82
C PHE A 22 23.39 -9.99 19.95
N TRP A 23 24.31 -10.68 20.64
CA TRP A 23 25.67 -10.17 20.93
C TRP A 23 26.80 -10.83 20.14
N ASN A 24 26.55 -11.96 19.45
CA ASN A 24 27.59 -12.71 18.73
C ASN A 24 27.73 -12.34 17.22
N GLY A 25 27.45 -11.10 16.87
CA GLY A 25 27.66 -10.61 15.51
C GLY A 25 26.44 -10.72 14.60
N ILE A 26 26.40 -9.85 13.61
CA ILE A 26 25.34 -9.74 12.59
C ILE A 26 25.28 -11.05 11.80
N GLY A 27 24.41 -11.97 12.21
CA GLY A 27 24.24 -13.27 11.53
C GLY A 27 23.60 -13.11 10.14
N PRO A 28 23.80 -14.07 9.22
CA PRO A 28 23.29 -14.00 7.85
C PRO A 28 21.77 -13.83 7.76
N ASN A 29 21.01 -14.34 8.74
CA ASN A 29 19.57 -14.17 8.81
C ASN A 29 19.17 -12.71 9.09
N PHE A 30 19.91 -12.03 9.97
CA PHE A 30 19.68 -10.62 10.29
C PHE A 30 19.94 -9.74 9.06
N VAL A 31 21.03 -9.98 8.34
CA VAL A 31 21.36 -9.28 7.08
C VAL A 31 20.25 -9.52 6.04
N THR A 32 19.79 -10.76 5.88
CA THR A 32 18.68 -11.09 4.96
C THR A 32 17.39 -10.35 5.34
N GLY A 33 17.05 -10.28 6.63
CA GLY A 33 15.88 -9.52 7.10
C GLY A 33 15.95 -8.03 6.78
N ILE A 34 17.12 -7.39 7.00
CA ILE A 34 17.35 -5.98 6.62
C ILE A 34 17.20 -5.81 5.11
N LEU A 35 17.87 -6.64 4.31
CA LEU A 35 17.84 -6.52 2.84
C LEU A 35 16.42 -6.67 2.29
N LEU A 36 15.65 -7.66 2.76
CA LEU A 36 14.25 -7.83 2.36
C LEU A 36 13.39 -6.63 2.74
N SER A 37 13.61 -6.05 3.93
CA SER A 37 12.87 -4.86 4.38
C SER A 37 13.25 -3.62 3.56
N LEU A 38 14.52 -3.41 3.25
CA LEU A 38 14.99 -2.32 2.39
C LEU A 38 14.46 -2.44 0.96
N VAL A 39 14.46 -3.64 0.38
CA VAL A 39 13.85 -3.90 -0.92
C VAL A 39 12.36 -3.58 -0.90
N ASN A 40 11.67 -3.91 0.20
CA ASN A 40 10.25 -3.56 0.33
C ASN A 40 10.01 -2.06 0.40
N VAL A 41 10.87 -1.30 1.08
CA VAL A 41 10.83 0.17 1.06
C VAL A 41 10.99 0.69 -0.37
N LEU A 42 11.99 0.20 -1.13
CA LEU A 42 12.19 0.59 -2.53
C LEU A 42 11.00 0.21 -3.42
N ASN A 43 10.38 -0.94 -3.16
CA ASN A 43 9.18 -1.38 -3.88
C ASN A 43 8.02 -0.38 -3.71
N TYR A 44 7.78 0.08 -2.48
CA TYR A 44 6.76 1.09 -2.23
C TYR A 44 7.15 2.49 -2.73
N ILE A 45 8.44 2.86 -2.71
CA ILE A 45 8.92 4.09 -3.34
C ILE A 45 8.60 4.07 -4.85
N ASP A 46 8.96 2.99 -5.53
CA ASP A 46 8.73 2.83 -6.98
C ASP A 46 7.23 2.90 -7.34
N ARG A 47 6.39 2.26 -6.55
CA ARG A 47 4.93 2.23 -6.76
C ARG A 47 4.29 3.61 -6.77
N TYR A 48 4.78 4.55 -5.97
CA TYR A 48 4.21 5.90 -5.84
C TYR A 48 4.99 6.97 -6.61
N THR A 49 6.17 6.65 -7.12
CA THR A 49 6.97 7.55 -7.99
C THR A 49 6.18 8.06 -9.20
N PRO A 50 5.47 7.25 -10.01
CA PRO A 50 4.79 7.75 -11.21
C PRO A 50 3.66 8.73 -10.91
N SER A 51 3.01 8.67 -9.73
CA SER A 51 1.91 9.57 -9.39
C SER A 51 2.33 11.03 -9.23
N SER A 52 3.57 11.30 -8.79
CA SER A 52 4.11 12.66 -8.74
C SER A 52 4.62 13.16 -10.10
N LEU A 53 4.76 12.27 -11.08
CA LEU A 53 5.26 12.57 -12.42
C LEU A 53 4.14 12.63 -13.49
N ILE A 54 2.86 12.59 -13.09
CA ILE A 54 1.73 12.54 -14.03
C ILE A 54 1.75 13.70 -15.02
N SER A 55 2.06 14.91 -14.56
CA SER A 55 2.14 16.11 -15.42
C SER A 55 3.24 15.96 -16.48
N ASP A 56 4.41 15.42 -16.08
CA ASP A 56 5.54 15.21 -17.00
C ASP A 56 5.22 14.10 -18.00
N LEU A 57 4.57 13.03 -17.56
CA LEU A 57 4.14 11.92 -18.44
C LEU A 57 3.09 12.38 -19.45
N LYS A 58 2.15 13.25 -19.04
CA LYS A 58 1.16 13.84 -19.95
C LYS A 58 1.83 14.66 -21.05
N SER A 59 2.80 15.51 -20.69
CA SER A 59 3.54 16.34 -21.64
C SER A 59 4.41 15.51 -22.58
N SER A 60 5.17 14.53 -22.07
CA SER A 60 6.07 13.68 -22.85
C SER A 60 5.33 12.75 -23.82
N PHE A 61 4.20 12.17 -23.40
CA PHE A 61 3.42 11.25 -24.24
C PHE A 61 2.22 11.94 -24.92
N GLN A 62 2.06 13.25 -24.78
CA GLN A 62 1.07 14.10 -25.43
C GLN A 62 -0.37 13.58 -25.27
N PHE A 63 -0.77 13.17 -24.07
CA PHE A 63 -2.14 12.81 -23.76
C PHE A 63 -2.76 13.77 -22.73
N GLN A 64 -4.03 14.09 -22.92
CA GLN A 64 -4.78 15.03 -22.08
C GLN A 64 -5.76 14.32 -21.13
N GLU A 65 -6.09 13.07 -21.44
CA GLU A 65 -7.13 12.33 -20.76
C GLU A 65 -6.66 11.84 -19.37
N GLN A 66 -7.43 12.15 -18.35
CA GLN A 66 -7.16 11.76 -16.97
C GLN A 66 -7.31 10.23 -16.78
N TRP A 67 -8.26 9.59 -17.49
CA TRP A 67 -8.43 8.16 -17.41
C TRP A 67 -7.16 7.39 -17.82
N LYS A 68 -6.39 7.89 -18.79
CA LYS A 68 -5.11 7.29 -19.18
C LYS A 68 -4.10 7.35 -18.04
N ALA A 69 -4.01 8.48 -17.34
CA ALA A 69 -3.15 8.60 -16.17
C ALA A 69 -3.56 7.61 -15.05
N GLY A 70 -4.85 7.51 -14.75
CA GLY A 70 -5.37 6.53 -13.77
C GLY A 70 -5.17 5.07 -14.20
N PHE A 71 -5.24 4.78 -15.50
CA PHE A 71 -5.10 3.42 -16.03
C PHE A 71 -3.68 2.86 -15.87
N LEU A 72 -2.65 3.70 -15.78
CA LEU A 72 -1.27 3.27 -15.45
C LEU A 72 -1.22 2.54 -14.11
N GLN A 73 -1.78 3.11 -13.07
CA GLN A 73 -1.83 2.51 -11.74
C GLN A 73 -2.74 1.27 -11.72
N THR A 74 -3.88 1.35 -12.39
CA THR A 74 -4.86 0.25 -12.47
C THR A 74 -4.24 -1.02 -13.00
N THR A 75 -3.47 -0.95 -14.10
CA THR A 75 -2.86 -2.15 -14.71
C THR A 75 -1.77 -2.75 -13.82
N GLN A 76 -0.99 -1.93 -13.12
CA GLN A 76 -0.01 -2.39 -12.15
C GLN A 76 -0.68 -3.14 -10.99
N PHE A 77 -1.74 -2.57 -10.39
CA PHE A 77 -2.46 -3.21 -9.28
C PHE A 77 -3.26 -4.45 -9.70
N LEU A 78 -3.78 -4.50 -10.92
CA LEU A 78 -4.39 -5.72 -11.46
C LEU A 78 -3.38 -6.86 -11.53
N ALA A 79 -2.15 -6.59 -11.97
CA ALA A 79 -1.07 -7.57 -11.95
C ALA A 79 -0.77 -8.03 -10.52
N LEU A 80 -0.68 -7.10 -9.57
CA LEU A 80 -0.52 -7.39 -8.12
C LEU A 80 -1.67 -8.21 -7.51
N THR A 81 -2.85 -8.21 -8.12
CA THR A 81 -4.01 -8.98 -7.67
C THR A 81 -4.05 -10.39 -8.27
N ILE A 82 -3.75 -10.51 -9.56
CA ILE A 82 -3.91 -11.75 -10.33
C ILE A 82 -2.72 -12.71 -10.13
N ILE A 83 -1.52 -12.20 -10.00
CA ILE A 83 -0.28 -12.99 -9.98
C ILE A 83 0.02 -13.70 -8.65
N PRO A 84 -0.27 -13.15 -7.45
CA PRO A 84 0.06 -13.78 -6.17
C PRO A 84 -0.41 -15.23 -6.01
N PRO A 85 -1.62 -15.65 -6.45
CA PRO A 85 -2.03 -17.05 -6.37
C PRO A 85 -1.10 -17.99 -7.17
N VAL A 86 -0.64 -17.56 -8.34
CA VAL A 86 0.27 -18.34 -9.19
C VAL A 86 1.65 -18.46 -8.53
N ILE A 87 2.17 -17.33 -8.07
CA ILE A 87 3.47 -17.29 -7.37
C ILE A 87 3.41 -18.05 -6.05
N GLY A 88 2.31 -18.02 -5.31
CA GLY A 88 2.12 -18.81 -4.09
C GLY A 88 2.26 -20.32 -4.35
N VAL A 89 1.62 -20.83 -5.41
CA VAL A 89 1.76 -22.23 -5.83
C VAL A 89 3.19 -22.56 -6.28
N MET A 90 3.86 -21.65 -6.97
CA MET A 90 5.26 -21.80 -7.36
C MET A 90 6.17 -21.78 -6.14
N GLY A 91 5.90 -20.91 -5.16
CA GLY A 91 6.62 -20.80 -3.90
C GLY A 91 6.64 -22.09 -3.07
N ASP A 92 5.62 -22.93 -3.26
CA ASP A 92 5.59 -24.27 -2.62
C ASP A 92 6.45 -25.32 -3.31
N ARG A 93 6.82 -25.11 -4.56
CA ARG A 93 7.51 -26.11 -5.41
C ARG A 93 8.95 -25.75 -5.74
N VAL A 94 9.25 -24.46 -5.84
CA VAL A 94 10.55 -23.92 -6.24
C VAL A 94 11.24 -23.30 -5.03
N SER A 95 12.57 -23.15 -5.07
CA SER A 95 13.34 -22.41 -4.07
C SER A 95 12.82 -20.98 -3.95
N ARG A 96 12.50 -20.57 -2.72
CA ARG A 96 11.99 -19.20 -2.46
C ARG A 96 13.05 -18.14 -2.77
N LYS A 97 14.33 -18.47 -2.54
CA LYS A 97 15.45 -17.61 -2.94
C LYS A 97 15.43 -17.32 -4.43
N ILE A 98 15.30 -18.33 -5.28
CA ILE A 98 15.26 -18.17 -6.73
C ILE A 98 14.06 -17.32 -7.13
N LEU A 99 12.88 -17.58 -6.57
CA LEU A 99 11.66 -16.80 -6.88
C LEU A 99 11.82 -15.33 -6.51
N VAL A 100 12.37 -15.02 -5.33
CA VAL A 100 12.63 -13.64 -4.92
C VAL A 100 13.61 -12.95 -5.87
N ILE A 101 14.73 -13.60 -6.21
CA ILE A 101 15.75 -13.03 -7.09
C ILE A 101 15.20 -12.81 -8.50
N CYS A 102 14.49 -13.79 -9.07
CA CYS A 102 13.87 -13.66 -10.39
C CYS A 102 12.81 -12.55 -10.41
N SER A 103 11.99 -12.45 -9.37
CA SER A 103 10.98 -11.39 -9.25
C SER A 103 11.61 -10.01 -9.14
N LEU A 104 12.68 -9.87 -8.34
CA LEU A 104 13.43 -8.61 -8.22
C LEU A 104 14.13 -8.23 -9.53
N GLY A 105 14.75 -9.19 -10.19
CA GLY A 105 15.38 -8.97 -11.50
C GLY A 105 14.37 -8.53 -12.55
N PHE A 106 13.21 -9.22 -12.61
CA PHE A 106 12.14 -8.89 -13.53
C PHE A 106 11.55 -7.49 -13.24
N TRP A 107 11.28 -7.18 -11.95
CA TRP A 107 10.82 -5.86 -11.52
C TRP A 107 11.82 -4.78 -11.89
N THR A 108 13.09 -4.91 -11.50
CA THR A 108 14.15 -3.93 -11.77
C THR A 108 14.34 -3.68 -13.27
N CYS A 109 14.34 -4.74 -14.09
CA CYS A 109 14.41 -4.62 -15.55
C CYS A 109 13.18 -3.90 -16.12
N SER A 110 11.97 -4.21 -15.63
CA SER A 110 10.73 -3.58 -16.10
C SER A 110 10.70 -2.08 -15.78
N VAL A 111 11.12 -1.68 -14.56
CA VAL A 111 11.26 -0.27 -14.16
C VAL A 111 12.29 0.44 -15.03
N LEU A 112 13.45 -0.18 -15.27
CA LEU A 112 14.46 0.39 -16.15
C LEU A 112 13.93 0.58 -17.57
N MET A 113 13.24 -0.42 -18.12
CA MET A 113 12.64 -0.33 -19.47
C MET A 113 11.56 0.74 -19.53
N SER A 114 10.76 0.95 -18.48
CA SER A 114 9.76 2.01 -18.43
C SER A 114 10.40 3.39 -18.56
N SER A 115 11.61 3.59 -18.06
CA SER A 115 12.36 4.85 -18.20
C SER A 115 12.82 5.16 -19.63
N PHE A 116 12.81 4.18 -20.53
CA PHE A 116 13.14 4.33 -21.96
C PHE A 116 11.89 4.34 -22.86
N ALA A 117 10.70 4.30 -22.27
CA ALA A 117 9.47 4.32 -23.05
C ALA A 117 9.36 5.59 -23.91
N THR A 118 8.93 5.41 -25.16
CA THR A 118 8.75 6.49 -26.15
C THR A 118 7.28 6.79 -26.44
N SER A 119 6.37 5.95 -25.92
CA SER A 119 4.92 6.11 -26.10
C SER A 119 4.18 5.70 -24.84
N TYR A 120 2.96 6.25 -24.68
CA TYR A 120 2.07 5.89 -23.57
C TYR A 120 1.85 4.36 -23.47
N TRP A 121 1.60 3.68 -24.59
CA TRP A 121 1.30 2.24 -24.58
C TRP A 121 2.52 1.39 -24.22
N SER A 122 3.73 1.80 -24.61
CA SER A 122 4.95 1.12 -24.19
C SER A 122 5.20 1.32 -22.71
N PHE A 123 4.97 2.54 -22.19
CA PHE A 123 5.08 2.83 -20.76
C PHE A 123 4.06 2.02 -19.95
N LEU A 124 2.80 1.98 -20.38
CA LEU A 124 1.74 1.18 -19.77
C LEU A 124 2.11 -0.31 -19.70
N GLY A 125 2.63 -0.85 -20.81
CA GLY A 125 3.09 -2.25 -20.86
C GLY A 125 4.18 -2.53 -19.85
N PHE A 126 5.19 -1.67 -19.75
CA PHE A 126 6.26 -1.82 -18.77
C PHE A 126 5.77 -1.64 -17.33
N GLN A 127 4.86 -0.71 -17.05
CA GLN A 127 4.26 -0.56 -15.72
C GLN A 127 3.43 -1.79 -15.32
N THR A 128 2.74 -2.42 -16.26
CA THR A 128 2.08 -3.70 -16.00
C THR A 128 3.08 -4.80 -15.65
N MET A 129 4.22 -4.86 -16.36
CA MET A 129 5.32 -5.81 -16.06
C MET A 129 5.96 -5.51 -14.70
N VAL A 130 6.08 -4.25 -14.29
CA VAL A 130 6.48 -3.87 -12.94
C VAL A 130 5.59 -4.54 -11.91
N GLY A 131 4.26 -4.46 -12.08
CA GLY A 131 3.29 -5.12 -11.20
C GLY A 131 3.47 -6.64 -11.11
N PHE A 132 3.85 -7.32 -12.20
CA PHE A 132 4.17 -8.76 -12.17
C PHE A 132 5.40 -9.07 -11.30
N GLY A 133 6.47 -8.28 -11.43
CA GLY A 133 7.68 -8.45 -10.64
C GLY A 133 7.45 -8.16 -9.16
N GLU A 134 6.75 -7.07 -8.84
CA GLU A 134 6.35 -6.72 -7.49
C GLU A 134 5.51 -7.82 -6.82
N ALA A 135 4.52 -8.37 -7.54
CA ALA A 135 3.66 -9.44 -7.04
C ALA A 135 4.46 -10.67 -6.60
N GLY A 136 5.51 -11.03 -7.36
CA GLY A 136 6.38 -12.14 -7.01
C GLY A 136 7.14 -11.90 -5.70
N PHE A 137 7.75 -10.73 -5.55
CA PHE A 137 8.47 -10.35 -4.35
C PHE A 137 7.55 -10.24 -3.13
N THR A 138 6.48 -9.45 -3.21
CA THR A 138 5.58 -9.17 -2.09
C THR A 138 4.83 -10.40 -1.59
N THR A 139 4.64 -11.42 -2.45
CA THR A 139 4.04 -12.70 -2.06
C THR A 139 5.02 -13.60 -1.32
N ILE A 140 6.28 -13.69 -1.75
CA ILE A 140 7.24 -14.65 -1.21
C ILE A 140 8.02 -14.07 -0.03
N ALA A 141 8.43 -12.80 -0.05
CA ALA A 141 9.28 -12.22 0.98
C ALA A 141 8.71 -12.36 2.42
N PRO A 142 7.42 -12.07 2.70
CA PRO A 142 6.87 -12.25 4.04
C PRO A 142 6.92 -13.69 4.54
N THR A 143 6.87 -14.67 3.63
CA THR A 143 6.90 -16.09 3.99
C THR A 143 8.28 -16.61 4.39
N LEU A 144 9.33 -15.82 4.15
CA LEU A 144 10.69 -16.15 4.57
C LEU A 144 10.95 -15.80 6.04
N PHE A 145 10.28 -14.78 6.59
CA PHE A 145 10.52 -14.33 7.95
C PHE A 145 10.24 -15.41 9.02
N PRO A 146 9.17 -16.23 8.94
CA PRO A 146 8.96 -17.33 9.88
C PRO A 146 10.05 -18.43 9.82
N ASP A 147 10.73 -18.59 8.69
CA ASP A 147 11.84 -19.54 8.55
C ASP A 147 13.17 -18.95 9.04
N LEU A 148 13.30 -17.62 9.07
CA LEU A 148 14.51 -16.90 9.52
C LEU A 148 14.47 -16.54 11.01
N PHE A 149 13.29 -16.23 11.56
CA PHE A 149 13.10 -15.67 12.89
C PHE A 149 12.00 -16.38 13.67
N GLN A 150 12.10 -16.38 15.01
CA GLN A 150 11.15 -17.04 15.91
C GLN A 150 10.63 -16.07 17.00
N GLY A 151 9.46 -16.41 17.56
CA GLY A 151 8.87 -15.71 18.69
C GLY A 151 8.72 -14.20 18.46
N LYS A 152 9.11 -13.40 19.46
CA LYS A 152 9.00 -11.94 19.42
C LYS A 152 9.76 -11.27 18.27
N TYR A 153 10.86 -11.88 17.83
CA TYR A 153 11.67 -11.34 16.72
C TYR A 153 10.97 -11.48 15.38
N LEU A 154 10.20 -12.55 15.16
CA LEU A 154 9.38 -12.70 13.96
C LEU A 154 8.37 -11.55 13.85
N THR A 155 7.67 -11.24 14.93
CA THR A 155 6.68 -10.14 14.95
C THR A 155 7.35 -8.79 14.67
N LEU A 156 8.53 -8.55 15.26
CA LEU A 156 9.29 -7.32 15.04
C LEU A 156 9.73 -7.16 13.58
N TRP A 157 10.26 -8.23 12.96
CA TRP A 157 10.71 -8.20 11.58
C TRP A 157 9.55 -8.05 10.59
N LEU A 158 8.42 -8.72 10.83
CA LEU A 158 7.22 -8.53 10.02
C LEU A 158 6.68 -7.10 10.15
N ALA A 159 6.69 -6.54 11.37
CA ALA A 159 6.33 -5.14 11.58
C ALA A 159 7.26 -4.20 10.81
N ALA A 160 8.58 -4.40 10.87
CA ALA A 160 9.56 -3.61 10.13
C ALA A 160 9.35 -3.73 8.61
N PHE A 161 9.05 -4.94 8.12
CA PHE A 161 8.77 -5.18 6.70
C PHE A 161 7.51 -4.42 6.23
N TYR A 162 6.42 -4.47 6.98
CA TYR A 162 5.18 -3.76 6.61
C TYR A 162 5.24 -2.25 6.90
N PHE A 163 6.14 -1.80 7.76
CA PHE A 163 6.40 -0.38 7.98
C PHE A 163 6.99 0.31 6.74
N ALA A 164 7.49 -0.49 5.79
CA ALA A 164 7.88 -0.01 4.47
C ALA A 164 6.73 0.69 3.70
N ILE A 165 5.46 0.37 3.99
CA ILE A 165 4.30 0.94 3.28
C ILE A 165 4.23 2.46 3.44
N PRO A 166 4.04 3.04 4.65
CA PRO A 166 3.98 4.49 4.82
C PRO A 166 5.31 5.17 4.50
N VAL A 167 6.44 4.52 4.80
CA VAL A 167 7.77 5.07 4.52
C VAL A 167 8.01 5.17 3.02
N GLY A 168 7.76 4.09 2.28
CA GLY A 168 7.94 4.07 0.83
C GLY A 168 6.98 4.99 0.10
N ASN A 169 5.73 5.07 0.53
CA ASN A 169 4.73 5.99 -0.02
C ASN A 169 5.22 7.45 0.06
N GLY A 170 5.56 7.92 1.25
CA GLY A 170 6.04 9.29 1.43
C GLY A 170 7.36 9.57 0.71
N LEU A 171 8.34 8.65 0.81
CA LEU A 171 9.63 8.78 0.13
C LEU A 171 9.52 8.70 -1.40
N GLY A 172 8.51 8.00 -1.93
CA GLY A 172 8.22 7.93 -3.36
C GLY A 172 7.92 9.32 -3.94
N TYR A 173 7.00 10.05 -3.32
CA TYR A 173 6.69 11.41 -3.74
C TYR A 173 7.86 12.38 -3.55
N ILE A 174 8.51 12.35 -2.37
CA ILE A 174 9.65 13.22 -2.05
C ILE A 174 10.81 12.95 -3.01
N GLY A 175 11.19 11.70 -3.19
CA GLY A 175 12.33 11.29 -4.00
C GLY A 175 12.12 11.62 -5.48
N ALA A 176 10.97 11.25 -6.04
CA ALA A 176 10.66 11.53 -7.44
C ALA A 176 10.68 13.02 -7.75
N SER A 177 10.00 13.83 -6.92
CA SER A 177 9.96 15.28 -7.10
C SER A 177 11.34 15.93 -6.90
N SER A 178 12.10 15.51 -5.89
CA SER A 178 13.44 16.08 -5.62
C SER A 178 14.41 15.80 -6.76
N ILE A 179 14.41 14.59 -7.31
CA ILE A 179 15.28 14.22 -8.42
C ILE A 179 14.85 14.93 -9.71
N ARG A 180 13.56 14.89 -10.02
CA ARG A 180 13.01 15.62 -11.15
C ARG A 180 13.43 17.10 -11.11
N ASN A 181 13.23 17.79 -9.98
CA ASN A 181 13.57 19.21 -9.81
C ASN A 181 15.10 19.46 -9.85
N SER A 182 15.92 18.49 -9.49
CA SER A 182 17.38 18.63 -9.56
C SER A 182 17.90 18.43 -10.97
N VAL A 183 17.35 17.44 -11.69
CA VAL A 183 17.78 17.12 -13.05
C VAL A 183 17.25 18.14 -14.05
N SER A 184 16.03 18.66 -13.89
CA SER A 184 15.46 19.68 -14.78
C SER A 184 16.24 20.99 -14.82
N LYS A 185 17.14 21.25 -13.87
CA LYS A 185 18.09 22.38 -13.90
C LYS A 185 19.26 22.18 -14.86
N VAL A 186 19.52 20.96 -15.28
CA VAL A 186 20.70 20.59 -16.09
C VAL A 186 20.29 19.99 -17.43
N GLU A 187 19.20 19.23 -17.45
CA GLU A 187 18.69 18.49 -18.60
C GLU A 187 17.30 18.98 -19.01
N THR A 188 16.80 18.50 -20.13
CA THR A 188 15.42 18.79 -20.58
C THR A 188 14.37 18.18 -19.65
N SER A 189 13.18 18.75 -19.63
CA SER A 189 12.04 18.24 -18.84
C SER A 189 11.71 16.78 -19.18
N ASP A 190 11.87 16.36 -20.42
CA ASP A 190 11.63 14.99 -20.88
C ASP A 190 12.62 13.98 -20.28
N GLU A 191 13.87 14.37 -20.00
CA GLU A 191 14.85 13.50 -19.33
C GLU A 191 14.68 13.49 -17.80
N SER A 192 14.13 14.54 -17.21
CA SER A 192 14.06 14.69 -15.75
C SER A 192 13.15 13.62 -15.09
N TRP A 193 11.98 13.32 -15.66
CA TRP A 193 11.10 12.26 -15.14
C TRP A 193 11.70 10.86 -15.32
N ARG A 194 12.47 10.64 -16.40
CA ARG A 194 13.15 9.36 -16.65
C ARG A 194 14.18 9.05 -15.57
N TRP A 195 14.94 10.05 -15.13
CA TRP A 195 15.88 9.92 -14.02
C TRP A 195 15.18 9.69 -12.68
N ALA A 196 14.02 10.30 -12.45
CA ALA A 196 13.23 10.04 -11.26
C ALA A 196 12.78 8.55 -11.16
N ILE A 197 12.43 7.92 -12.28
CA ILE A 197 12.17 6.47 -12.32
C ILE A 197 13.43 5.64 -12.12
N ARG A 198 14.56 6.01 -12.74
CA ARG A 198 15.84 5.29 -12.58
C ARG A 198 16.37 5.33 -11.15
N PHE A 199 15.95 6.30 -10.37
CA PHE A 199 16.35 6.44 -8.96
C PHE A 199 15.96 5.23 -8.11
N THR A 200 14.80 4.62 -8.33
CA THR A 200 14.37 3.42 -7.60
C THR A 200 15.02 2.16 -8.15
N CYS A 201 15.18 2.09 -9.47
CA CYS A 201 15.73 0.95 -10.18
C CYS A 201 17.20 0.65 -9.80
N ILE A 202 18.05 1.68 -9.71
CA ILE A 202 19.48 1.48 -9.45
C ILE A 202 19.74 0.85 -8.07
N PRO A 203 19.22 1.40 -6.93
CA PRO A 203 19.40 0.78 -5.63
C PRO A 203 18.73 -0.60 -5.54
N ALA A 204 17.56 -0.80 -6.19
CA ALA A 204 16.89 -2.10 -6.21
C ALA A 204 17.74 -3.17 -6.90
N GLY A 205 18.38 -2.84 -8.02
CA GLY A 205 19.31 -3.73 -8.71
C GLY A 205 20.54 -4.07 -7.86
N ILE A 206 21.11 -3.09 -7.18
CA ILE A 206 22.23 -3.30 -6.25
C ILE A 206 21.81 -4.24 -5.11
N LEU A 207 20.67 -3.99 -4.47
CA LEU A 207 20.18 -4.84 -3.39
C LEU A 207 19.83 -6.27 -3.89
N ALA A 208 19.29 -6.42 -5.10
CA ALA A 208 19.04 -7.72 -5.71
C ALA A 208 20.35 -8.51 -5.89
N ILE A 209 21.42 -7.87 -6.35
CA ILE A 209 22.76 -8.48 -6.48
C ILE A 209 23.29 -8.89 -5.10
N ILE A 210 23.20 -8.01 -4.10
CA ILE A 210 23.64 -8.32 -2.74
C ILE A 210 22.83 -9.52 -2.17
N LEU A 211 21.53 -9.58 -2.41
CA LEU A 211 20.67 -10.70 -1.98
C LEU A 211 21.09 -12.04 -2.62
N ILE A 212 21.56 -12.05 -3.87
CA ILE A 212 22.08 -13.28 -4.51
C ILE A 212 23.19 -13.92 -3.66
N PHE A 213 24.11 -13.11 -3.13
CA PHE A 213 25.26 -13.59 -2.38
C PHE A 213 24.95 -13.79 -0.89
N CYS A 214 24.19 -12.91 -0.26
CA CYS A 214 23.95 -12.91 1.18
C CYS A 214 22.80 -13.84 1.61
N MET A 215 21.76 -14.00 0.78
CA MET A 215 20.59 -14.79 1.12
C MET A 215 20.88 -16.29 0.97
N LYS A 216 20.78 -17.02 2.08
CA LYS A 216 20.73 -18.50 2.05
C LYS A 216 19.27 -18.93 1.94
N ASP A 217 19.01 -20.01 1.16
CA ASP A 217 17.65 -20.57 1.08
C ASP A 217 17.34 -21.26 2.41
N PRO A 218 16.40 -20.74 3.23
CA PRO A 218 16.11 -21.37 4.52
C PRO A 218 15.44 -22.73 4.29
N LEU A 219 15.86 -23.73 5.06
CA LEU A 219 15.22 -25.04 5.05
C LEU A 219 13.76 -24.85 5.51
N ARG A 220 12.82 -25.33 4.71
CA ARG A 220 11.38 -25.20 4.99
C ARG A 220 11.02 -25.95 6.27
N GLY A 221 10.39 -25.26 7.22
CA GLY A 221 9.84 -25.88 8.42
C GLY A 221 10.89 -26.28 9.46
N THR A 222 12.11 -25.74 9.42
CA THR A 222 13.16 -26.01 10.45
C THR A 222 12.72 -25.59 11.85
N THR A 223 11.66 -24.80 11.97
CA THR A 223 11.09 -24.34 13.24
C THR A 223 10.01 -25.27 13.79
N ARG A 224 9.52 -26.23 13.01
CA ARG A 224 8.48 -27.18 13.39
C ARG A 224 9.02 -28.61 13.26
N ASN A 225 9.23 -29.29 14.37
CA ASN A 225 9.62 -30.70 14.48
C ASN A 225 8.56 -31.65 13.90
N ASP A 226 8.10 -31.46 12.67
CA ASP A 226 7.08 -32.27 12.01
C ASP A 226 7.71 -33.16 10.94
N ILE A 227 8.31 -34.29 11.39
CA ILE A 227 8.72 -35.42 10.53
C ILE A 227 7.52 -35.96 9.70
N ASN A 228 6.28 -35.66 10.10
CA ASN A 228 5.05 -36.07 9.42
C ASN A 228 4.51 -35.03 8.37
N TYR A 229 5.21 -33.93 8.13
CA TYR A 229 4.72 -32.86 7.24
C TYR A 229 4.62 -33.29 5.78
N GLU A 230 5.60 -34.03 5.26
CA GLU A 230 5.63 -34.48 3.86
C GLU A 230 4.52 -35.49 3.52
N THR A 231 4.19 -36.39 4.44
CA THR A 231 3.12 -37.38 4.25
C THR A 231 1.73 -36.74 4.34
N LYS A 232 1.57 -35.76 5.20
CA LYS A 232 0.34 -34.96 5.35
C LYS A 232 0.13 -34.04 4.14
N LYS A 233 1.21 -33.46 3.61
CA LYS A 233 1.22 -32.58 2.43
C LYS A 233 0.70 -33.29 1.15
N ARG A 234 1.11 -34.54 0.90
CA ARG A 234 0.62 -35.32 -0.26
C ARG A 234 -0.87 -35.66 -0.18
N LYS A 235 -1.43 -35.88 1.03
CA LYS A 235 -2.87 -36.08 1.22
C LYS A 235 -3.67 -34.78 1.05
N ILE A 236 -3.11 -33.65 1.49
CA ILE A 236 -3.75 -32.33 1.37
C ILE A 236 -3.86 -31.90 -0.11
N ILE A 237 -2.80 -32.08 -0.92
CA ILE A 237 -2.80 -31.66 -2.34
C ILE A 237 -3.87 -32.40 -3.17
N LYS A 238 -4.21 -33.66 -2.85
CA LYS A 238 -5.28 -34.41 -3.54
C LYS A 238 -6.71 -33.97 -3.15
N SER A 239 -6.86 -33.27 -2.03
CA SER A 239 -8.18 -32.80 -1.54
C SER A 239 -8.46 -31.30 -1.84
N VAL A 240 -7.47 -30.56 -2.33
CA VAL A 240 -7.48 -29.08 -2.42
C VAL A 240 -8.67 -28.51 -3.20
N GLY A 241 -9.08 -29.11 -4.31
CA GLY A 241 -10.17 -28.56 -5.12
C GLY A 241 -11.56 -28.61 -4.45
N LYS A 242 -11.87 -29.71 -3.75
CA LYS A 242 -13.14 -29.83 -3.01
C LYS A 242 -13.13 -29.05 -1.68
N SER A 243 -11.95 -28.93 -1.06
CA SER A 243 -11.74 -28.16 0.17
C SER A 243 -11.88 -26.66 -0.07
N PHE A 244 -11.30 -26.12 -1.15
CA PHE A 244 -11.30 -24.68 -1.44
C PHE A 244 -12.72 -24.09 -1.59
N ILE A 245 -13.62 -24.78 -2.30
CA ILE A 245 -15.01 -24.34 -2.45
C ILE A 245 -15.75 -24.41 -1.12
N ALA A 246 -15.48 -25.44 -0.29
CA ALA A 246 -16.06 -25.54 1.04
C ALA A 246 -15.54 -24.43 1.97
N ASP A 247 -14.24 -24.11 1.89
CA ASP A 247 -13.63 -23.02 2.63
C ASP A 247 -14.24 -21.68 2.23
N LEU A 248 -14.39 -21.40 0.93
CA LEU A 248 -15.09 -20.21 0.43
C LEU A 248 -16.52 -20.12 0.96
N LYS A 249 -17.28 -21.21 0.90
CA LYS A 249 -18.65 -21.24 1.44
C LYS A 249 -18.69 -20.92 2.93
N THR A 250 -17.73 -21.44 3.70
CA THR A 250 -17.61 -21.15 5.13
C THR A 250 -17.24 -19.68 5.36
N ILE A 251 -16.25 -19.15 4.65
CA ILE A 251 -15.79 -17.76 4.77
C ILE A 251 -16.94 -16.78 4.44
N PHE A 252 -17.65 -16.99 3.34
CA PHE A 252 -18.78 -16.15 2.93
C PHE A 252 -20.03 -16.33 3.79
N SER A 253 -20.09 -17.33 4.68
CA SER A 253 -21.15 -17.46 5.68
C SER A 253 -20.94 -16.59 6.93
N ILE A 254 -19.70 -16.09 7.16
CA ILE A 254 -19.36 -15.25 8.31
C ILE A 254 -19.77 -13.81 8.02
N LYS A 255 -20.80 -13.30 8.70
CA LYS A 255 -21.36 -11.96 8.45
C LYS A 255 -20.32 -10.86 8.63
N THR A 256 -19.53 -10.91 9.70
CA THR A 256 -18.46 -9.95 9.98
C THR A 256 -17.44 -9.91 8.84
N TYR A 257 -17.04 -11.06 8.31
CA TYR A 257 -16.08 -11.15 7.22
C TYR A 257 -16.60 -10.52 5.93
N VAL A 258 -17.83 -10.86 5.54
CA VAL A 258 -18.44 -10.33 4.30
C VAL A 258 -18.63 -8.82 4.38
N LEU A 259 -19.14 -8.32 5.50
CA LEU A 259 -19.29 -6.88 5.70
C LEU A 259 -17.92 -6.17 5.74
N ALA A 260 -16.91 -6.75 6.41
CA ALA A 260 -15.56 -6.21 6.43
C ALA A 260 -14.96 -6.14 5.02
N LEU A 261 -15.22 -7.14 4.16
CA LEU A 261 -14.77 -7.14 2.77
C LEU A 261 -15.31 -5.93 2.00
N PHE A 262 -16.63 -5.64 2.10
CA PHE A 262 -17.22 -4.45 1.48
C PHE A 262 -16.68 -3.14 2.08
N GLY A 263 -16.53 -3.07 3.40
CA GLY A 263 -15.93 -1.93 4.07
C GLY A 263 -14.48 -1.67 3.61
N MET A 264 -13.70 -2.74 3.41
CA MET A 264 -12.33 -2.66 2.90
C MET A 264 -12.26 -2.23 1.43
N ILE A 265 -13.17 -2.70 0.58
CA ILE A 265 -13.24 -2.22 -0.82
C ILE A 265 -13.41 -0.71 -0.83
N CYS A 266 -14.34 -0.17 -0.04
CA CYS A 266 -14.56 1.28 0.05
C CYS A 266 -13.33 2.02 0.61
N MET A 267 -12.68 1.46 1.64
CA MET A 267 -11.47 2.00 2.24
C MET A 267 -10.30 2.03 1.26
N TYR A 268 -10.05 0.93 0.57
CA TYR A 268 -8.98 0.84 -0.43
C TYR A 268 -9.26 1.68 -1.67
N PHE A 269 -10.53 1.80 -2.07
CA PHE A 269 -10.93 2.74 -3.13
C PHE A 269 -10.50 4.17 -2.79
N MET A 270 -10.80 4.64 -1.57
CA MET A 270 -10.38 5.96 -1.10
C MET A 270 -8.86 6.08 -1.07
N THR A 271 -8.17 5.09 -0.50
CA THR A 271 -6.70 5.13 -0.34
C THR A 271 -5.98 5.11 -1.70
N GLY A 272 -6.39 4.23 -2.61
CA GLY A 272 -5.80 4.14 -3.96
C GLY A 272 -6.01 5.39 -4.79
N ALA A 273 -7.23 5.95 -4.76
CA ALA A 273 -7.53 7.20 -5.45
C ALA A 273 -6.71 8.38 -4.91
N LEU A 274 -6.63 8.53 -3.57
CA LEU A 274 -5.86 9.63 -2.96
C LEU A 274 -4.36 9.46 -3.14
N ALA A 275 -3.85 8.25 -3.06
CA ALA A 275 -2.44 7.99 -3.27
C ALA A 275 -2.00 8.29 -4.71
N TRP A 276 -2.88 8.09 -5.69
CA TRP A 276 -2.57 8.36 -7.09
C TRP A 276 -2.83 9.81 -7.49
N TRP A 277 -4.02 10.32 -7.16
CA TRP A 277 -4.46 11.65 -7.59
C TRP A 277 -4.11 12.78 -6.61
N GLY A 278 -3.73 12.46 -5.36
CA GLY A 278 -3.43 13.45 -4.33
C GLY A 278 -2.34 14.45 -4.72
N PRO A 279 -1.15 14.00 -5.19
CA PRO A 279 -0.12 14.93 -5.66
C PRO A 279 -0.61 15.83 -6.80
N THR A 280 -1.26 15.26 -7.82
CA THR A 280 -1.81 16.02 -8.96
C THR A 280 -2.85 17.02 -8.49
N PHE A 281 -3.78 16.62 -7.63
CA PHE A 281 -4.81 17.51 -7.08
C PHE A 281 -4.20 18.71 -6.35
N MET A 282 -3.16 18.49 -5.55
CA MET A 282 -2.48 19.58 -4.84
C MET A 282 -1.70 20.49 -5.79
N LYS A 283 -1.10 19.94 -6.87
CA LYS A 283 -0.45 20.73 -7.93
C LYS A 283 -1.43 21.62 -8.65
N GLU A 284 -2.56 21.06 -9.09
CA GLU A 284 -3.59 21.83 -9.79
C GLU A 284 -4.24 22.89 -8.88
N GLY A 285 -4.38 22.58 -7.57
CA GLY A 285 -4.76 23.55 -6.56
C GLY A 285 -3.77 24.71 -6.45
N CYS A 286 -2.47 24.43 -6.48
CA CYS A 286 -1.43 25.45 -6.52
C CYS A 286 -1.52 26.30 -7.80
N ASN A 287 -1.72 25.69 -8.96
CA ASN A 287 -1.87 26.39 -10.23
C ASN A 287 -3.10 27.32 -10.20
N ASN A 288 -4.22 26.83 -9.74
CA ASN A 288 -5.45 27.61 -9.60
C ASN A 288 -5.27 28.82 -8.67
N LEU A 289 -4.66 28.64 -7.49
CA LEU A 289 -4.41 29.74 -6.55
C LEU A 289 -3.44 30.78 -7.09
N ARG A 290 -2.41 30.35 -7.82
CA ARG A 290 -1.43 31.23 -8.43
C ARG A 290 -2.08 32.17 -9.46
N LEU A 291 -3.05 31.69 -10.21
CA LEU A 291 -3.75 32.47 -11.22
C LEU A 291 -4.84 33.39 -10.62
N THR A 292 -5.37 33.00 -9.43
CA THR A 292 -6.54 33.69 -8.83
C THR A 292 -6.21 34.55 -7.61
N ALA A 293 -5.05 34.33 -6.93
CA ALA A 293 -4.75 34.95 -5.64
C ALA A 293 -3.35 35.57 -5.56
N ASN A 294 -3.27 36.81 -5.00
CA ASN A 294 -2.02 37.51 -4.68
C ASN A 294 -1.39 37.12 -3.34
N ALA A 295 -1.44 35.85 -2.94
CA ALA A 295 -1.01 35.40 -1.61
C ALA A 295 0.50 35.10 -1.54
N SER A 296 1.25 35.90 -0.82
CA SER A 296 2.73 35.78 -0.68
C SER A 296 3.18 34.55 0.10
N PHE A 297 2.37 34.01 1.01
CA PHE A 297 2.70 32.80 1.79
C PHE A 297 2.56 31.52 0.96
N GLU A 298 1.56 31.43 0.11
CA GLU A 298 1.33 30.30 -0.78
C GLU A 298 2.46 30.11 -1.80
N LYS A 299 3.20 31.18 -2.15
CA LYS A 299 4.39 31.11 -3.02
C LYS A 299 5.48 30.22 -2.48
N TRP A 300 5.63 30.13 -1.16
CA TRP A 300 6.65 29.28 -0.55
C TRP A 300 6.32 27.78 -0.67
N VAL A 301 5.04 27.42 -0.52
CA VAL A 301 4.55 26.04 -0.62
C VAL A 301 4.40 25.60 -2.08
N CYS A 302 3.77 26.44 -2.89
CA CYS A 302 3.49 26.12 -4.29
C CYS A 302 4.67 26.35 -5.24
N GLY A 303 5.68 27.12 -4.81
CA GLY A 303 6.85 27.43 -5.63
C GLY A 303 6.65 28.63 -6.56
N VAL A 304 7.65 28.90 -7.39
CA VAL A 304 7.71 30.01 -8.34
C VAL A 304 7.91 29.48 -9.75
N CYS A 305 7.28 30.10 -10.72
CA CYS A 305 7.54 29.83 -12.12
C CYS A 305 8.84 30.52 -12.54
N ASP A 306 9.73 29.76 -13.16
CA ASP A 306 10.89 30.33 -13.82
C ASP A 306 10.48 30.86 -15.20
N ASN A 307 10.63 32.17 -15.39
CA ASN A 307 10.26 32.84 -16.64
C ASN A 307 11.19 32.47 -17.81
N GLU A 308 12.43 32.02 -17.54
CA GLU A 308 13.37 31.65 -18.59
C GLU A 308 13.12 30.24 -19.15
N THR A 309 12.78 29.28 -18.28
CA THR A 309 12.56 27.88 -18.70
C THR A 309 11.08 27.54 -18.89
N LYS A 310 10.15 28.41 -18.47
CA LYS A 310 8.70 28.15 -18.41
C LYS A 310 8.34 26.94 -17.54
N GLU A 311 9.22 26.51 -16.67
CA GLU A 311 9.01 25.39 -15.79
C GLU A 311 8.56 25.84 -14.40
N PHE A 312 7.64 25.06 -13.84
CA PHE A 312 7.12 25.26 -12.49
C PHE A 312 7.92 24.39 -11.50
N TYR A 313 8.68 25.01 -10.63
CA TYR A 313 9.44 24.33 -9.56
C TYR A 313 8.67 24.43 -8.25
N GLY A 314 7.71 23.54 -8.04
CA GLY A 314 6.98 23.47 -6.79
C GLY A 314 7.49 22.36 -5.88
N ASN A 315 7.49 22.63 -4.58
CA ASN A 315 7.83 21.62 -3.56
C ASN A 315 6.60 20.89 -3.02
N ILE A 316 5.43 21.04 -3.64
CA ILE A 316 4.15 20.51 -3.15
C ILE A 316 4.19 18.99 -2.97
N ASP A 317 4.84 18.25 -3.87
CA ASP A 317 4.97 16.80 -3.76
C ASP A 317 5.80 16.39 -2.54
N ILE A 318 6.81 17.21 -2.18
CA ILE A 318 7.64 16.98 -0.99
C ILE A 318 6.80 17.16 0.27
N TYR A 319 5.99 18.22 0.35
CA TYR A 319 5.09 18.44 1.49
C TYR A 319 3.99 17.38 1.55
N PHE A 320 3.42 17.02 0.42
CA PHE A 320 2.43 15.94 0.35
C PHE A 320 3.04 14.59 0.78
N GLY A 321 4.23 14.25 0.27
CA GLY A 321 4.95 13.04 0.65
C GLY A 321 5.30 13.00 2.13
N GLY A 322 5.77 14.11 2.71
CA GLY A 322 6.01 14.26 4.15
C GLY A 322 4.73 14.08 4.98
N THR A 323 3.63 14.63 4.51
CA THR A 323 2.30 14.47 5.08
C THR A 323 1.88 12.99 5.12
N MET A 324 2.00 12.27 4.01
CA MET A 324 1.65 10.84 3.90
C MET A 324 2.53 9.97 4.79
N LEU A 325 3.84 10.24 4.81
CA LEU A 325 4.81 9.53 5.65
C LEU A 325 4.44 9.64 7.13
N LEU A 326 4.31 10.85 7.64
CA LEU A 326 4.04 11.09 9.06
C LEU A 326 2.64 10.63 9.47
N ALA A 327 1.63 10.89 8.65
CA ALA A 327 0.26 10.44 8.90
C ALA A 327 0.15 8.91 8.96
N GLY A 328 0.82 8.20 8.07
CA GLY A 328 0.84 6.74 8.06
C GLY A 328 1.48 6.15 9.31
N ILE A 329 2.65 6.67 9.70
CA ILE A 329 3.36 6.24 10.93
C ILE A 329 2.50 6.47 12.17
N LEU A 330 1.98 7.68 12.33
CA LEU A 330 1.18 8.06 13.50
C LEU A 330 -0.13 7.27 13.54
N GLY A 331 -0.85 7.18 12.41
CA GLY A 331 -2.15 6.52 12.33
C GLY A 331 -2.05 5.04 12.69
N ILE A 332 -1.16 4.29 12.05
CA ILE A 332 -0.97 2.85 12.33
C ILE A 332 -0.58 2.62 13.79
N SER A 333 0.34 3.43 14.33
CA SER A 333 0.80 3.31 15.70
C SER A 333 -0.34 3.58 16.70
N ILE A 334 -1.08 4.68 16.54
CA ILE A 334 -2.20 5.05 17.41
C ILE A 334 -3.31 3.99 17.32
N GLY A 335 -3.69 3.55 16.11
CA GLY A 335 -4.74 2.55 15.91
C GLY A 335 -4.43 1.22 16.58
N THR A 336 -3.20 0.74 16.43
CA THR A 336 -2.71 -0.51 17.05
C THR A 336 -2.72 -0.40 18.58
N LEU A 337 -2.22 0.69 19.14
CA LEU A 337 -2.21 0.92 20.57
C LEU A 337 -3.64 1.02 21.12
N LEU A 338 -4.50 1.77 20.45
CA LEU A 338 -5.90 1.96 20.87
C LEU A 338 -6.66 0.62 20.90
N SER A 339 -6.49 -0.21 19.87
CA SER A 339 -7.05 -1.56 19.82
C SER A 339 -6.49 -2.43 20.95
N ALA A 340 -5.17 -2.43 21.18
CA ALA A 340 -4.52 -3.24 22.21
C ALA A 340 -5.02 -2.89 23.63
N PHE A 341 -5.22 -1.59 23.92
CA PHE A 341 -5.70 -1.15 25.24
C PHE A 341 -7.20 -1.32 25.45
N LEU A 342 -8.01 -1.11 24.42
CA LEU A 342 -9.48 -1.10 24.58
C LEU A 342 -10.13 -2.46 24.33
N ARG A 343 -9.59 -3.31 23.47
CA ARG A 343 -10.16 -4.63 23.14
C ARG A 343 -10.35 -5.55 24.35
N PRO A 344 -9.44 -5.64 25.33
CA PRO A 344 -9.66 -6.47 26.51
C PRO A 344 -10.88 -6.04 27.32
N LYS A 345 -11.17 -4.73 27.36
CA LYS A 345 -12.31 -4.16 28.10
C LYS A 345 -13.59 -4.16 27.26
N TYR A 346 -13.48 -3.91 25.96
CA TYR A 346 -14.60 -3.78 25.02
C TYR A 346 -14.38 -4.66 23.81
N PRO A 347 -14.84 -5.93 23.81
CA PRO A 347 -14.57 -6.90 22.71
C PRO A 347 -15.10 -6.51 21.33
N PHE A 348 -16.00 -5.53 21.26
CA PHE A 348 -16.59 -4.98 20.03
C PHE A 348 -15.92 -3.69 19.53
N ILE A 349 -14.82 -3.28 20.14
CA ILE A 349 -14.21 -1.95 19.91
C ILE A 349 -13.53 -1.81 18.53
N ASP A 350 -12.93 -2.89 17.99
CA ASP A 350 -12.15 -2.82 16.76
C ASP A 350 -12.93 -2.24 15.56
N PRO A 351 -14.14 -2.73 15.25
CA PRO A 351 -14.94 -2.12 14.19
C PRO A 351 -15.31 -0.66 14.46
N LEU A 352 -15.44 -0.26 15.73
CA LEU A 352 -15.71 1.14 16.09
C LEU A 352 -14.48 2.03 15.95
N ILE A 353 -13.27 1.52 16.23
CA ILE A 353 -12.02 2.25 15.95
C ILE A 353 -11.90 2.50 14.44
N ILE A 354 -12.12 1.45 13.64
CA ILE A 354 -12.08 1.55 12.18
C ILE A 354 -13.15 2.53 11.68
N GLY A 355 -14.40 2.29 12.03
CA GLY A 355 -15.53 3.10 11.57
C GLY A 355 -15.48 4.54 12.06
N GLY A 356 -15.11 4.77 13.32
CA GLY A 356 -14.93 6.10 13.90
C GLY A 356 -13.78 6.86 13.25
N GLY A 357 -12.65 6.20 13.02
CA GLY A 357 -11.51 6.78 12.30
C GLY A 357 -11.89 7.18 10.88
N MET A 358 -12.56 6.30 10.13
CA MET A 358 -13.04 6.59 8.77
C MET A 358 -14.09 7.72 8.76
N PHE A 359 -14.98 7.78 9.75
CA PHE A 359 -15.98 8.83 9.86
C PHE A 359 -15.33 10.21 10.03
N VAL A 360 -14.38 10.34 10.94
CA VAL A 360 -13.61 11.58 11.14
C VAL A 360 -12.79 11.92 9.89
N ALA A 361 -12.13 10.92 9.30
CA ALA A 361 -11.36 11.09 8.06
C ALA A 361 -12.24 11.63 6.92
N GLY A 362 -13.48 11.18 6.77
CA GLY A 362 -14.41 11.67 5.74
C GLY A 362 -14.68 13.18 5.84
N PHE A 363 -14.91 13.72 7.04
CA PHE A 363 -15.08 15.17 7.24
C PHE A 363 -13.80 15.95 6.97
N LEU A 364 -12.65 15.41 7.38
CA LEU A 364 -11.37 16.06 7.16
C LEU A 364 -10.97 16.06 5.68
N LEU A 365 -11.23 14.99 4.95
CA LEU A 365 -11.04 14.93 3.50
C LEU A 365 -11.98 15.89 2.76
N TYR A 366 -13.24 15.99 3.21
CA TYR A 366 -14.15 17.02 2.72
C TYR A 366 -13.56 18.42 2.91
N GLY A 367 -13.05 18.73 4.11
CA GLY A 367 -12.36 19.97 4.41
C GLY A 367 -11.13 20.21 3.52
N ALA A 368 -10.31 19.16 3.30
CA ALA A 368 -9.13 19.22 2.45
C ALA A 368 -9.49 19.62 1.00
N PHE A 369 -10.47 18.94 0.43
CA PHE A 369 -10.88 19.24 -0.96
C PHE A 369 -11.49 20.63 -1.10
N LYS A 370 -12.30 21.07 -0.14
CA LYS A 370 -12.89 22.39 -0.18
C LYS A 370 -11.86 23.51 0.03
N SER A 371 -10.91 23.31 0.94
CA SER A 371 -9.90 24.33 1.26
C SER A 371 -8.83 24.48 0.18
N ALA A 372 -8.59 23.47 -0.66
CA ALA A 372 -7.58 23.52 -1.72
C ALA A 372 -7.82 24.65 -2.74
N ALA A 373 -9.06 25.08 -2.92
CA ALA A 373 -9.42 26.22 -3.76
C ALA A 373 -9.02 27.58 -3.16
N SER A 374 -8.76 27.67 -1.85
CA SER A 374 -8.47 28.92 -1.15
C SER A 374 -7.13 28.95 -0.44
N SER A 375 -6.64 27.80 0.04
CA SER A 375 -5.35 27.65 0.73
C SER A 375 -4.85 26.19 0.68
N ILE A 376 -3.74 25.98 0.02
CA ILE A 376 -3.09 24.66 -0.06
C ILE A 376 -2.53 24.23 1.30
N THR A 377 -2.03 25.15 2.10
CA THR A 377 -1.55 24.84 3.46
C THR A 377 -2.66 24.25 4.32
N SER A 378 -3.85 24.85 4.30
CA SER A 378 -5.03 24.31 4.99
C SER A 378 -5.43 22.94 4.44
N ALA A 379 -5.39 22.76 3.11
CA ALA A 379 -5.66 21.47 2.48
C ALA A 379 -4.67 20.39 2.92
N LEU A 380 -3.37 20.69 2.99
CA LEU A 380 -2.34 19.78 3.50
C LEU A 380 -2.56 19.43 4.97
N MET A 381 -2.94 20.40 5.83
CA MET A 381 -3.22 20.13 7.24
C MET A 381 -4.44 19.22 7.41
N PHE A 382 -5.54 19.50 6.69
CA PHE A 382 -6.71 18.63 6.69
C PHE A 382 -6.38 17.22 6.15
N THR A 383 -5.56 17.14 5.11
CA THR A 383 -5.08 15.87 4.54
C THR A 383 -4.23 15.11 5.55
N PHE A 384 -3.30 15.77 6.25
CA PHE A 384 -2.47 15.16 7.29
C PHE A 384 -3.31 14.51 8.40
N ILE A 385 -4.21 15.29 8.99
CA ILE A 385 -5.05 14.81 10.08
C ILE A 385 -6.02 13.74 9.56
N GLY A 386 -6.66 13.98 8.40
CA GLY A 386 -7.60 13.03 7.78
C GLY A 386 -6.96 11.69 7.45
N THR A 387 -5.77 11.70 6.86
CA THR A 387 -5.01 10.48 6.55
C THR A 387 -4.54 9.78 7.83
N THR A 388 -4.17 10.52 8.89
CA THR A 388 -3.83 9.93 10.19
C THR A 388 -5.01 9.12 10.74
N PHE A 389 -6.23 9.69 10.72
CA PHE A 389 -7.43 8.97 11.14
C PHE A 389 -7.78 7.80 10.20
N ALA A 390 -7.59 7.95 8.91
CA ALA A 390 -7.78 6.85 7.95
C ALA A 390 -6.78 5.71 8.17
N CYS A 391 -5.54 6.00 8.58
CA CYS A 391 -4.50 4.98 8.82
C CYS A 391 -4.65 4.24 10.16
N LEU A 392 -5.54 4.67 11.07
CA LEU A 392 -5.84 3.95 12.32
C LEU A 392 -6.29 2.50 12.06
N ASN A 393 -6.91 2.26 10.92
CA ASN A 393 -7.58 1.00 10.60
C ASN A 393 -6.65 -0.10 10.05
N TRP A 394 -5.49 0.23 9.46
CA TRP A 394 -4.68 -0.74 8.70
C TRP A 394 -4.35 -2.03 9.44
N ALA A 395 -3.79 -1.94 10.64
CA ALA A 395 -3.47 -3.14 11.43
C ALA A 395 -4.72 -3.74 12.08
N VAL A 396 -5.66 -2.90 12.50
CA VAL A 396 -6.86 -3.33 13.25
C VAL A 396 -7.80 -4.14 12.35
N VAL A 397 -7.97 -3.75 11.08
CA VAL A 397 -8.86 -4.45 10.14
C VAL A 397 -8.32 -5.83 9.76
N VAL A 398 -7.01 -5.97 9.59
CA VAL A 398 -6.38 -7.26 9.30
C VAL A 398 -6.54 -8.20 10.50
N ASP A 399 -6.24 -7.72 11.71
CA ASP A 399 -6.38 -8.50 12.92
C ASP A 399 -7.83 -8.91 13.20
N MET A 400 -8.79 -7.98 12.98
CA MET A 400 -10.21 -8.28 13.08
C MET A 400 -10.62 -9.41 12.13
N SER A 401 -10.17 -9.37 10.89
CA SER A 401 -10.48 -10.39 9.89
C SER A 401 -9.91 -11.77 10.27
N LEU A 402 -8.74 -11.80 10.91
CA LEU A 402 -8.10 -13.05 11.33
C LEU A 402 -8.81 -13.72 12.51
N TYR A 403 -9.31 -12.95 13.49
CA TYR A 403 -9.91 -13.57 14.68
C TYR A 403 -11.38 -13.98 14.52
N VAL A 404 -12.06 -13.53 13.47
CA VAL A 404 -13.45 -13.97 13.15
C VAL A 404 -13.50 -15.21 12.25
N VAL A 405 -12.35 -15.65 11.73
CA VAL A 405 -12.24 -16.81 10.83
C VAL A 405 -11.58 -17.98 11.57
N PRO A 406 -12.09 -19.21 11.45
CA PRO A 406 -11.45 -20.41 12.01
C PRO A 406 -9.98 -20.54 11.56
N ALA A 407 -9.11 -21.00 12.48
CA ALA A 407 -7.66 -21.05 12.26
C ALA A 407 -7.27 -21.85 11.00
N ALA A 408 -8.00 -22.92 10.70
CA ALA A 408 -7.72 -23.82 9.57
C ALA A 408 -7.82 -23.14 8.19
N ILE A 409 -8.66 -22.10 8.05
CA ILE A 409 -8.96 -21.45 6.77
C ILE A 409 -8.52 -19.96 6.72
N ARG A 410 -7.80 -19.47 7.73
CA ARG A 410 -7.34 -18.06 7.81
C ARG A 410 -6.51 -17.64 6.60
N SER A 411 -5.60 -18.49 6.13
CA SER A 411 -4.76 -18.19 4.96
C SER A 411 -5.59 -17.98 3.70
N THR A 412 -6.58 -18.86 3.46
CA THR A 412 -7.53 -18.73 2.33
C THR A 412 -8.35 -17.45 2.46
N ALA A 413 -8.86 -17.16 3.66
CA ALA A 413 -9.64 -15.95 3.91
C ALA A 413 -8.84 -14.68 3.67
N THR A 414 -7.60 -14.60 4.17
CA THR A 414 -6.72 -13.45 3.93
C THR A 414 -6.42 -13.29 2.44
N GLY A 415 -6.11 -14.36 1.72
CA GLY A 415 -5.84 -14.32 0.28
C GLY A 415 -7.04 -13.82 -0.53
N VAL A 416 -8.24 -14.34 -0.24
CA VAL A 416 -9.50 -13.90 -0.89
C VAL A 416 -9.81 -12.44 -0.57
N GLN A 417 -9.66 -12.04 0.69
CA GLN A 417 -9.90 -10.67 1.13
C GLN A 417 -8.95 -9.69 0.44
N THR A 418 -7.65 -10.00 0.40
CA THR A 418 -6.65 -9.17 -0.27
C THR A 418 -6.95 -9.05 -1.76
N ALA A 419 -7.21 -10.17 -2.45
CA ALA A 419 -7.49 -10.15 -3.88
C ALA A 419 -8.74 -9.32 -4.24
N ILE A 420 -9.83 -9.49 -3.49
CA ILE A 420 -11.08 -8.76 -3.75
C ILE A 420 -10.95 -7.28 -3.36
N ALA A 421 -10.40 -6.99 -2.18
CA ALA A 421 -10.31 -5.62 -1.68
C ALA A 421 -9.36 -4.76 -2.51
N HIS A 422 -8.17 -5.29 -2.87
CA HIS A 422 -7.24 -4.58 -3.76
C HIS A 422 -7.75 -4.54 -5.20
N GLY A 423 -8.33 -5.63 -5.73
CA GLY A 423 -8.81 -5.67 -7.11
C GLY A 423 -9.93 -4.66 -7.38
N PHE A 424 -10.91 -4.53 -6.48
CA PHE A 424 -12.03 -3.60 -6.64
C PHE A 424 -11.80 -2.23 -5.97
N GLY A 425 -10.89 -2.14 -5.01
CA GLY A 425 -10.51 -0.89 -4.34
C GLY A 425 -9.37 -0.18 -5.07
N ASP A 426 -8.14 -0.49 -4.70
CA ASP A 426 -6.93 0.21 -5.18
C ASP A 426 -6.74 0.14 -6.71
N ALA A 427 -7.02 -1.01 -7.33
CA ALA A 427 -6.85 -1.16 -8.77
C ALA A 427 -7.88 -0.36 -9.56
N GLY A 428 -9.13 -0.32 -9.10
CA GLY A 428 -10.21 0.33 -9.82
C GLY A 428 -10.24 1.85 -9.64
N SER A 429 -9.88 2.34 -8.45
CA SER A 429 -10.12 3.73 -8.07
C SER A 429 -9.38 4.77 -8.90
N PRO A 430 -8.10 4.62 -9.29
CA PRO A 430 -7.42 5.64 -10.09
C PRO A 430 -8.07 5.83 -11.48
N TYR A 431 -8.46 4.72 -12.11
CA TYR A 431 -9.14 4.77 -13.40
C TYR A 431 -10.52 5.41 -13.31
N VAL A 432 -11.32 5.02 -12.30
CA VAL A 432 -12.69 5.55 -12.11
C VAL A 432 -12.66 7.06 -11.83
N VAL A 433 -11.74 7.51 -10.96
CA VAL A 433 -11.58 8.95 -10.68
C VAL A 433 -11.13 9.70 -11.94
N GLY A 434 -10.18 9.16 -12.71
CA GLY A 434 -9.75 9.75 -13.97
C GLY A 434 -10.88 9.86 -15.00
N LEU A 435 -11.69 8.81 -15.12
CA LEU A 435 -12.86 8.80 -16.03
C LEU A 435 -13.91 9.86 -15.62
N ILE A 436 -14.22 9.95 -14.33
CA ILE A 436 -15.17 10.96 -13.82
C ILE A 436 -14.59 12.36 -14.05
N ALA A 437 -13.29 12.58 -13.83
CA ALA A 437 -12.66 13.87 -14.07
C ALA A 437 -12.76 14.28 -15.55
N ASP A 438 -12.53 13.35 -16.49
CA ASP A 438 -12.68 13.62 -17.91
C ASP A 438 -14.13 13.96 -18.32
N MET A 439 -15.12 13.28 -17.73
CA MET A 439 -16.53 13.60 -17.93
C MET A 439 -16.86 15.01 -17.43
N LEU A 440 -16.43 15.36 -16.21
CA LEU A 440 -16.67 16.68 -15.63
C LEU A 440 -15.92 17.80 -16.36
N ARG A 441 -14.73 17.53 -16.90
CA ARG A 441 -13.94 18.52 -17.65
C ARG A 441 -14.69 19.04 -18.88
N GLN A 442 -15.54 18.23 -19.51
CA GLN A 442 -16.35 18.67 -20.66
C GLN A 442 -17.40 19.71 -20.27
N ASP A 443 -17.92 19.61 -19.05
CA ASP A 443 -18.94 20.56 -18.53
C ASP A 443 -18.31 21.88 -18.11
N PHE A 444 -17.03 21.90 -17.70
CA PHE A 444 -16.30 23.10 -17.26
C PHE A 444 -15.62 23.87 -18.41
N LYS A 445 -15.53 23.32 -19.62
CA LYS A 445 -15.00 24.07 -20.78
C LYS A 445 -15.99 25.17 -21.16
N PRO A 446 -15.56 26.47 -21.21
CA PRO A 446 -16.44 27.54 -21.62
C PRO A 446 -16.94 27.28 -23.03
N ARG A 447 -18.30 27.28 -23.18
CA ARG A 447 -18.96 27.25 -24.48
C ARG A 447 -18.69 28.57 -25.19
N ASN A 448 -17.78 28.57 -26.18
CA ASN A 448 -17.45 29.69 -27.06
C ASN A 448 -16.85 30.92 -26.36
N THR A 449 -15.56 30.97 -26.19
CA THR A 449 -14.83 32.24 -26.23
C THR A 449 -14.11 32.31 -27.57
N THR A 450 -14.67 33.12 -28.46
CA THR A 450 -13.98 33.71 -29.60
C THR A 450 -12.71 34.35 -29.06
N SER A 451 -11.56 33.86 -29.51
CA SER A 451 -10.23 34.37 -29.19
C SER A 451 -10.17 35.88 -29.47
N SER A 452 -10.33 36.70 -28.45
CA SER A 452 -9.86 38.08 -28.50
C SER A 452 -8.37 38.05 -28.18
N HIS A 453 -7.55 38.29 -29.19
CA HIS A 453 -6.13 38.55 -29.08
C HIS A 453 -5.88 39.68 -28.08
N VAL A 454 -5.48 39.34 -26.87
CA VAL A 454 -4.82 40.28 -25.99
C VAL A 454 -3.33 39.91 -26.02
N ASN A 455 -2.56 40.75 -26.72
CA ASN A 455 -1.09 40.76 -26.62
C ASN A 455 -0.74 41.13 -25.19
N THR A 456 -0.37 40.12 -24.40
CA THR A 456 0.27 40.34 -23.11
C THR A 456 1.46 39.40 -23.00
N GLU A 457 2.60 39.95 -22.60
CA GLU A 457 3.89 39.32 -22.46
C GLU A 457 3.83 37.96 -21.79
N LEU A 458 4.62 37.03 -22.32
CA LEU A 458 4.80 35.64 -21.92
C LEU A 458 5.07 35.48 -20.41
N THR A 459 4.03 35.38 -19.67
CA THR A 459 4.07 34.74 -18.34
C THR A 459 3.73 33.26 -18.51
N CYS A 460 4.16 32.40 -17.59
CA CYS A 460 3.80 30.97 -17.53
C CYS A 460 2.25 30.75 -17.52
N SER A 461 1.56 31.29 -18.47
CA SER A 461 0.08 31.24 -18.59
C SER A 461 -0.28 30.03 -19.44
N GLU A 462 -0.54 28.91 -18.79
CA GLU A 462 -1.65 28.08 -19.21
C GLU A 462 -2.91 28.98 -19.24
N ASP A 463 -3.78 28.73 -20.17
CA ASP A 463 -5.06 29.47 -20.25
C ASP A 463 -5.75 29.32 -18.88
N VAL A 464 -6.05 30.43 -18.20
CA VAL A 464 -6.60 30.44 -16.83
C VAL A 464 -7.83 29.53 -16.73
N ASP A 465 -8.64 29.56 -17.78
CA ASP A 465 -9.87 28.76 -17.89
C ASP A 465 -9.56 27.25 -17.96
N GLU A 466 -8.46 26.83 -18.57
CA GLU A 466 -8.06 25.44 -18.65
C GLU A 466 -7.55 24.93 -17.30
N ALA A 467 -6.76 25.69 -16.57
CA ALA A 467 -6.27 25.33 -15.24
C ALA A 467 -7.42 25.24 -14.22
N ILE A 468 -8.39 26.17 -14.27
CA ILE A 468 -9.59 26.12 -13.43
C ILE A 468 -10.43 24.88 -13.77
N ALA A 469 -10.60 24.55 -15.04
CA ALA A 469 -11.35 23.38 -15.47
C ALA A 469 -10.66 22.07 -15.05
N GLU A 470 -9.34 22.00 -15.14
CA GLU A 470 -8.58 20.83 -14.71
C GLU A 470 -8.66 20.62 -13.19
N PHE A 471 -8.41 21.65 -12.40
CA PHE A 471 -8.57 21.59 -10.94
C PHE A 471 -9.98 21.19 -10.53
N SER A 472 -11.01 21.87 -11.08
CA SER A 472 -12.42 21.63 -10.72
C SER A 472 -12.90 20.24 -11.12
N SER A 473 -12.42 19.69 -12.23
CA SER A 473 -12.76 18.34 -12.67
C SER A 473 -12.16 17.27 -11.78
N ILE A 474 -10.88 17.39 -11.39
CA ILE A 474 -10.22 16.47 -10.46
C ILE A 474 -10.87 16.59 -9.07
N GLN A 475 -11.12 17.81 -8.58
CA GLN A 475 -11.81 18.03 -7.31
C GLN A 475 -13.20 17.38 -7.32
N GLY A 476 -13.98 17.59 -8.38
CA GLY A 476 -15.30 16.98 -8.58
C GLY A 476 -15.26 15.46 -8.56
N ALA A 477 -14.28 14.86 -9.23
CA ALA A 477 -14.09 13.42 -9.25
C ALA A 477 -13.68 12.84 -7.89
N LEU A 478 -12.86 13.55 -7.14
CA LEU A 478 -12.40 13.11 -5.82
C LEU A 478 -13.51 13.09 -4.76
N TRP A 479 -14.64 13.77 -4.94
CA TRP A 479 -15.77 13.68 -3.99
C TRP A 479 -16.27 12.25 -3.80
N ILE A 480 -16.11 11.36 -4.80
CA ILE A 480 -16.46 9.95 -4.66
C ILE A 480 -15.66 9.29 -3.51
N THR A 481 -14.41 9.70 -3.27
CA THR A 481 -13.59 9.16 -2.19
C THR A 481 -14.15 9.50 -0.81
N VAL A 482 -14.73 10.68 -0.64
CA VAL A 482 -15.42 11.09 0.59
C VAL A 482 -16.66 10.22 0.83
N VAL A 483 -17.45 9.98 -0.22
CA VAL A 483 -18.64 9.10 -0.15
C VAL A 483 -18.20 7.68 0.25
N MET A 484 -17.17 7.13 -0.40
CA MET A 484 -16.63 5.80 -0.08
C MET A 484 -16.09 5.74 1.35
N THR A 485 -15.49 6.82 1.85
CA THR A 485 -14.99 6.90 3.24
C THR A 485 -16.14 6.82 4.24
N PHE A 486 -17.23 7.58 4.05
CA PHE A 486 -18.40 7.49 4.91
C PHE A 486 -19.11 6.15 4.80
N LEU A 487 -19.21 5.57 3.60
CA LEU A 487 -19.79 4.24 3.41
C LEU A 487 -18.99 3.18 4.16
N SER A 488 -17.66 3.20 4.06
CA SER A 488 -16.76 2.35 4.85
C SER A 488 -17.01 2.53 6.36
N ALA A 489 -17.09 3.78 6.84
CA ALA A 489 -17.34 4.08 8.23
C ALA A 489 -18.64 3.44 8.74
N LEU A 490 -19.75 3.61 8.02
CA LEU A 490 -21.04 3.04 8.37
C LEU A 490 -21.03 1.52 8.39
N ILE A 491 -20.39 0.89 7.40
CA ILE A 491 -20.27 -0.58 7.35
C ILE A 491 -19.49 -1.09 8.56
N PHE A 492 -18.33 -0.48 8.88
CA PHE A 492 -17.55 -0.92 10.03
C PHE A 492 -18.27 -0.67 11.37
N MET A 493 -18.96 0.44 11.55
CA MET A 493 -19.77 0.67 12.74
C MET A 493 -20.89 -0.40 12.88
N PHE A 494 -21.49 -0.82 11.76
CA PHE A 494 -22.51 -1.86 11.75
C PHE A 494 -21.96 -3.24 12.13
N ILE A 495 -20.69 -3.54 11.77
CA ILE A 495 -19.99 -4.78 12.12
C ILE A 495 -19.92 -5.00 13.63
N ALA A 496 -19.88 -3.94 14.45
CA ALA A 496 -19.82 -4.04 15.90
C ALA A 496 -20.94 -4.91 16.51
N LYS A 497 -22.07 -5.05 15.81
CA LYS A 497 -23.19 -5.90 16.24
C LYS A 497 -22.89 -7.41 16.11
N PHE A 498 -22.01 -7.81 15.20
CA PHE A 498 -21.81 -9.22 14.83
C PHE A 498 -20.45 -9.75 15.27
N VAL A 499 -19.43 -8.92 15.37
CA VAL A 499 -18.03 -9.31 15.58
C VAL A 499 -17.81 -10.21 16.79
N VAL A 500 -18.48 -9.94 17.91
CA VAL A 500 -18.34 -10.73 19.15
C VAL A 500 -18.93 -12.13 18.99
N ALA A 501 -20.08 -12.24 18.31
CA ALA A 501 -20.73 -13.53 18.07
C ALA A 501 -19.91 -14.40 17.10
N ASP A 502 -19.41 -13.80 16.01
CA ASP A 502 -18.63 -14.51 15.01
C ASP A 502 -17.26 -14.93 15.57
N ARG A 503 -16.63 -14.09 16.41
CA ARG A 503 -15.40 -14.44 17.13
C ARG A 503 -15.57 -15.64 18.06
N LYS A 504 -16.69 -15.71 18.81
CA LYS A 504 -16.99 -16.85 19.68
C LYS A 504 -17.20 -18.13 18.88
N LYS A 505 -17.86 -18.05 17.71
CA LYS A 505 -18.05 -19.20 16.82
C LYS A 505 -16.72 -19.72 16.28
N ALA A 506 -15.83 -18.83 15.85
CA ALA A 506 -14.50 -19.21 15.36
C ALA A 506 -13.69 -19.94 16.45
N SER A 507 -13.66 -19.41 17.68
CA SER A 507 -12.97 -20.05 18.81
C SER A 507 -13.58 -21.39 19.22
N GLY A 508 -14.90 -21.54 19.13
CA GLY A 508 -15.60 -22.80 19.40
C GLY A 508 -15.26 -23.90 18.38
N ASN A 509 -15.17 -23.56 17.10
CA ASN A 509 -14.75 -24.48 16.05
C ASN A 509 -13.29 -24.93 16.23
N ASP A 510 -12.39 -24.02 16.63
CA ASP A 510 -11.00 -24.37 16.92
C ASP A 510 -10.87 -25.41 18.04
N LEU A 511 -11.71 -25.34 19.08
CA LEU A 511 -11.75 -26.33 20.18
C LEU A 511 -12.31 -27.69 19.72
N VAL A 512 -13.32 -27.71 18.86
CA VAL A 512 -13.88 -28.94 18.31
C VAL A 512 -12.87 -29.65 17.39
N GLU A 513 -12.15 -28.93 16.55
CA GLU A 513 -11.10 -29.48 15.69
C GLU A 513 -9.92 -30.02 16.51
N ALA A 514 -9.49 -29.31 17.57
CA ALA A 514 -8.44 -29.78 18.47
C ALA A 514 -8.82 -31.11 19.17
N ASN A 515 -10.08 -31.22 19.61
CA ASN A 515 -10.57 -32.47 20.23
C ASN A 515 -10.76 -33.61 19.22
N SER A 516 -11.14 -33.31 17.97
CA SER A 516 -11.31 -34.32 16.92
C SER A 516 -9.97 -34.84 16.35
N SER A 517 -8.92 -34.05 16.46
CA SER A 517 -7.56 -34.44 16.04
C SER A 517 -6.79 -35.29 17.04
N GLY A 518 -7.40 -35.68 18.14
CA GLY A 518 -6.83 -36.66 19.09
C GLY A 518 -5.64 -36.13 19.92
N VAL A 519 -5.50 -34.82 20.05
CA VAL A 519 -4.65 -34.22 21.07
C VAL A 519 -5.42 -34.24 22.40
N THR A 520 -5.62 -35.45 22.94
CA THR A 520 -5.90 -35.60 24.36
C THR A 520 -4.72 -34.99 25.12
N SER A 521 -4.95 -33.90 25.79
CA SER A 521 -4.07 -33.47 26.88
C SER A 521 -3.98 -34.65 27.83
N ILE A 522 -2.81 -35.21 27.92
CA ILE A 522 -2.44 -36.04 29.06
C ILE A 522 -2.49 -35.06 30.25
N THR A 523 -3.64 -35.03 30.90
CA THR A 523 -3.76 -34.52 32.27
C THR A 523 -3.38 -35.68 33.16
N ASP A 524 -2.29 -35.49 33.78
CA ASP A 524 -1.63 -36.26 34.80
C ASP A 524 -2.55 -36.86 35.86
N ASP A 525 -2.21 -38.09 36.17
CA ASP A 525 -2.15 -38.58 37.54
C ASP A 525 -0.76 -38.34 38.14
#